data_0db1da1200785c76afa145551484d2ae
#
_entry.id   0db1da1200785c76afa145551484d2ae
#
_cell.length_a   1.000
_cell.length_b   1.000
_cell.length_c   1.000
_cell.angle_alpha   90.00
_cell.angle_beta   90.00
_cell.angle_gamma   90.00
#
_symmetry.space_group_name_H-M   'P 1'
#
loop_
_entity.id
_entity.type
_entity.pdbx_description
1 polymer ?
#
loop_
_entity_poly.entity_id
_entity_poly.type
_entity_poly.pdbx_seq_one_letter_code
_entity_poly.pdbx_strand_id
1 'polypeptide(L)'
;MHTEATRTKTRRGRGCGWRLLVLFLLAVVAALCWQVYTYPELIHTEVWGWRDLFGIGAAATVYPTAADTKFSDTAAPRPTAAAGEVSEDTKDALRDRAREDRRYKPLSRHPDDYPEGLLRQVLRNDEVLDFALAYPENVGKTWEPADISLAAPEGMSHSLQWEARWGYGAYGSSVVGVSGCGPTCLSMAVVGLTGNTGANPLAVARFSEEQGWYVPGVGTDWELMRSGAEHYGLRWQELSPEADALRGVLDAGGCVIASMLPGDFTASGHFILISAYTPEGFQVLDPNSVSLSRVWEFDALKSQFAALWGYTVS
;
A
#
# COMPACT_ATOMS: atom_id res chain seq x y z
N MET A 1 -16.86 81.93 39.79
CA MET A 1 -17.64 81.20 38.83
C MET A 1 -16.79 80.00 38.36
N HIS A 2 -16.99 78.85 38.98
CA HIS A 2 -16.32 77.63 38.67
C HIS A 2 -17.24 76.76 37.75
N THR A 3 -16.73 76.38 36.61
CA THR A 3 -17.40 75.45 35.72
C THR A 3 -16.63 74.07 35.80
N GLU A 4 -17.31 73.10 36.38
CA GLU A 4 -16.89 71.70 36.43
C GLU A 4 -17.05 71.02 35.03
N ALA A 5 -15.97 70.40 34.51
CA ALA A 5 -15.99 69.63 33.32
C ALA A 5 -16.16 68.14 33.68
N THR A 6 -17.29 67.58 33.31
CA THR A 6 -17.64 66.18 33.50
C THR A 6 -16.90 65.26 32.47
N ARG A 7 -16.05 64.39 32.97
CA ARG A 7 -15.22 63.46 32.21
C ARG A 7 -15.99 62.12 32.01
N THR A 8 -16.54 61.90 30.85
CA THR A 8 -17.17 60.63 30.48
C THR A 8 -16.14 59.57 30.19
N LYS A 9 -16.11 58.48 30.98
CA LYS A 9 -15.28 57.27 30.78
C LYS A 9 -15.93 56.36 29.77
N THR A 10 -15.40 56.26 28.57
CA THR A 10 -15.75 55.23 27.58
C THR A 10 -15.18 53.87 27.97
N ARG A 11 -16.05 52.95 28.35
CA ARG A 11 -15.75 51.51 28.52
C ARG A 11 -15.48 50.88 27.14
N ARG A 12 -14.22 50.63 26.79
CA ARG A 12 -13.85 49.75 25.64
C ARG A 12 -14.25 48.32 25.97
N GLY A 13 -15.19 47.80 25.22
CA GLY A 13 -15.64 46.39 25.26
C GLY A 13 -14.52 45.45 24.76
N ARG A 14 -13.82 44.77 25.69
CA ARG A 14 -12.78 43.77 25.45
C ARG A 14 -13.31 42.34 25.29
N GLY A 15 -14.59 42.14 24.98
CA GLY A 15 -15.24 40.81 25.00
C GLY A 15 -15.53 40.15 23.66
N CYS A 16 -15.52 40.88 22.55
CA CYS A 16 -15.97 40.32 21.26
C CYS A 16 -14.85 39.56 20.50
N GLY A 17 -13.61 40.03 20.56
CA GLY A 17 -12.50 39.38 19.85
C GLY A 17 -12.14 37.99 20.37
N TRP A 18 -12.21 37.78 21.67
CA TRP A 18 -11.91 36.48 22.31
C TRP A 18 -12.96 35.40 21.90
N ARG A 19 -14.24 35.76 21.87
CA ARG A 19 -15.30 34.81 21.44
C ARG A 19 -15.18 34.41 20.00
N LEU A 20 -14.81 35.33 19.11
CA LEU A 20 -14.55 35.06 17.71
C LEU A 20 -13.32 34.18 17.51
N LEU A 21 -12.26 34.39 18.28
CA LEU A 21 -11.05 33.55 18.26
C LEU A 21 -11.35 32.11 18.73
N VAL A 22 -12.11 31.95 19.81
CA VAL A 22 -12.51 30.63 20.32
C VAL A 22 -13.40 29.89 19.31
N LEU A 23 -14.37 30.57 18.68
CA LEU A 23 -15.21 29.97 17.64
C LEU A 23 -14.41 29.57 16.40
N PHE A 24 -13.44 30.37 16.01
CA PHE A 24 -12.51 30.03 14.90
C PHE A 24 -11.66 28.79 15.23
N LEU A 25 -11.08 28.73 16.44
CA LEU A 25 -10.31 27.56 16.88
C LEU A 25 -11.16 26.29 16.95
N LEU A 26 -12.41 26.39 17.44
CA LEU A 26 -13.33 25.26 17.47
C LEU A 26 -13.72 24.80 16.04
N ALA A 27 -13.89 25.73 15.12
CA ALA A 27 -14.15 25.39 13.70
C ALA A 27 -12.94 24.70 13.04
N VAL A 28 -11.71 25.17 13.33
CA VAL A 28 -10.50 24.51 12.85
C VAL A 28 -10.34 23.11 13.42
N VAL A 29 -10.57 22.93 14.74
CA VAL A 29 -10.53 21.61 15.38
C VAL A 29 -11.61 20.68 14.78
N ALA A 30 -12.83 21.20 14.58
CA ALA A 30 -13.90 20.40 13.95
C ALA A 30 -13.56 20.01 12.50
N ALA A 31 -12.96 20.90 11.73
CA ALA A 31 -12.50 20.61 10.38
C ALA A 31 -11.37 19.57 10.35
N LEU A 32 -10.41 19.66 11.28
CA LEU A 32 -9.34 18.67 11.45
C LEU A 32 -9.91 17.31 11.88
N CYS A 33 -10.83 17.28 12.84
CA CYS A 33 -11.51 16.05 13.24
C CYS A 33 -12.32 15.43 12.10
N TRP A 34 -12.97 16.28 11.28
CA TRP A 34 -13.68 15.81 10.08
C TRP A 34 -12.73 15.23 9.04
N GLN A 35 -11.60 15.87 8.80
CA GLN A 35 -10.55 15.38 7.89
C GLN A 35 -9.98 14.03 8.38
N VAL A 36 -9.70 13.93 9.69
CA VAL A 36 -9.24 12.70 10.34
C VAL A 36 -10.27 11.57 10.23
N TYR A 37 -11.55 11.90 10.38
CA TYR A 37 -12.65 10.92 10.28
C TYR A 37 -12.91 10.46 8.83
N THR A 38 -12.79 11.39 7.86
CA THR A 38 -13.03 11.11 6.43
C THR A 38 -11.81 10.50 5.72
N TYR A 39 -10.59 10.76 6.23
CA TYR A 39 -9.33 10.29 5.64
C TYR A 39 -8.42 9.73 6.75
N PRO A 40 -8.78 8.56 7.35
CA PRO A 40 -7.99 7.97 8.43
C PRO A 40 -6.54 7.65 8.04
N GLU A 41 -6.26 7.47 6.74
CA GLU A 41 -4.93 7.26 6.19
C GLU A 41 -3.98 8.47 6.37
N LEU A 42 -4.50 9.70 6.53
CA LEU A 42 -3.66 10.88 6.75
C LEU A 42 -3.04 10.94 8.16
N ILE A 43 -3.56 10.17 9.12
CA ILE A 43 -3.02 10.14 10.49
C ILE A 43 -1.73 9.34 10.56
N HIS A 44 -1.56 8.33 9.70
CA HIS A 44 -0.38 7.47 9.73
C HIS A 44 0.93 8.20 9.38
N THR A 45 0.88 9.24 8.56
CA THR A 45 2.09 9.98 8.15
C THR A 45 2.58 11.00 9.17
N GLU A 46 1.72 11.49 10.06
CA GLU A 46 2.11 12.52 11.04
C GLU A 46 2.38 11.98 12.46
N VAL A 47 1.82 10.84 12.83
CA VAL A 47 1.96 10.28 14.20
C VAL A 47 3.39 9.78 14.46
N TRP A 48 4.15 9.39 13.45
CA TRP A 48 5.52 8.90 13.60
C TRP A 48 6.51 10.01 14.00
N GLY A 49 6.33 11.22 13.52
CA GLY A 49 7.16 12.38 13.91
C GLY A 49 7.02 12.79 15.39
N TRP A 50 5.90 12.43 16.04
CA TRP A 50 5.66 12.76 17.45
C TRP A 50 6.31 11.76 18.42
N ARG A 51 6.55 10.51 18.01
CA ARG A 51 7.22 9.50 18.85
C ARG A 51 8.68 9.85 19.10
N ASP A 52 9.37 10.37 18.09
CA ASP A 52 10.75 10.81 18.21
C ASP A 52 10.89 12.08 19.08
N LEU A 53 9.87 12.92 19.10
CA LEU A 53 9.86 14.16 19.90
C LEU A 53 9.71 13.90 21.40
N PHE A 54 9.11 12.76 21.81
CA PHE A 54 8.84 12.44 23.21
C PHE A 54 9.78 11.38 23.80
N GLY A 55 10.81 10.94 23.09
CA GLY A 55 11.88 10.08 23.62
C GLY A 55 11.38 8.73 24.14
N ILE A 56 10.29 8.19 23.60
CA ILE A 56 9.80 6.86 23.94
C ILE A 56 10.65 5.85 23.17
N GLY A 57 11.81 5.51 23.74
CA GLY A 57 12.76 4.58 23.18
C GLY A 57 12.09 3.24 22.93
N ALA A 58 12.21 2.73 21.70
CA ALA A 58 11.91 1.36 21.37
C ALA A 58 12.84 0.45 22.19
N ALA A 59 12.27 -0.47 22.98
CA ALA A 59 13.03 -1.58 23.52
C ALA A 59 13.60 -2.34 22.32
N ALA A 60 14.93 -2.49 22.30
CA ALA A 60 15.61 -3.26 21.27
C ALA A 60 15.09 -4.70 21.32
N THR A 61 14.22 -5.07 20.41
CA THR A 61 13.78 -6.43 20.20
C THR A 61 14.92 -7.14 19.48
N VAL A 62 15.56 -8.08 20.14
CA VAL A 62 16.56 -8.97 19.53
C VAL A 62 15.79 -9.90 18.58
N TYR A 63 15.95 -9.72 17.28
CA TYR A 63 15.35 -10.57 16.28
C TYR A 63 16.12 -11.89 16.15
N PRO A 64 15.44 -13.06 16.11
CA PRO A 64 16.09 -14.32 15.84
C PRO A 64 16.62 -14.35 14.39
N THR A 65 17.82 -14.88 14.24
CA THR A 65 18.42 -15.12 12.92
C THR A 65 17.69 -16.29 12.22
N ALA A 66 17.67 -16.27 10.86
CA ALA A 66 16.96 -17.24 10.01
C ALA A 66 17.26 -18.74 10.29
N ALA A 67 18.22 -19.04 11.16
CA ALA A 67 18.58 -20.40 11.57
C ALA A 67 17.69 -20.99 12.69
N ASP A 68 16.88 -20.19 13.39
CA ASP A 68 16.16 -20.58 14.60
C ASP A 68 14.65 -20.81 14.43
N THR A 69 14.09 -20.58 13.26
CA THR A 69 12.66 -20.79 13.00
C THR A 69 12.36 -22.25 12.67
N LYS A 70 12.11 -23.06 13.71
CA LYS A 70 11.33 -24.30 13.55
C LYS A 70 9.87 -23.89 13.35
N PHE A 71 9.37 -24.06 12.12
CA PHE A 71 7.95 -23.89 11.81
C PHE A 71 7.11 -24.80 12.69
N SER A 72 6.24 -24.23 13.50
CA SER A 72 5.18 -24.94 14.20
C SER A 72 4.00 -25.10 13.23
N ASP A 73 3.57 -26.34 13.03
CA ASP A 73 2.43 -26.77 12.20
C ASP A 73 1.08 -26.33 12.83
N THR A 74 0.91 -25.06 13.09
CA THR A 74 -0.40 -24.48 13.39
C THR A 74 -0.95 -23.90 12.10
N ALA A 75 -1.91 -24.61 11.50
CA ALA A 75 -2.66 -24.15 10.36
C ALA A 75 -3.09 -22.69 10.58
N ALA A 76 -2.61 -21.81 9.71
CA ALA A 76 -3.05 -20.41 9.70
C ALA A 76 -4.59 -20.37 9.67
N PRO A 77 -5.24 -19.45 10.42
CA PRO A 77 -6.69 -19.33 10.36
C PRO A 77 -7.08 -19.13 8.90
N ARG A 78 -7.96 -20.01 8.37
CA ARG A 78 -8.51 -19.84 7.04
C ARG A 78 -9.04 -18.41 6.95
N PRO A 79 -8.71 -17.66 5.89
CA PRO A 79 -9.46 -16.46 5.59
C PRO A 79 -10.89 -16.95 5.34
N THR A 80 -11.71 -16.92 6.38
CA THR A 80 -13.13 -16.78 6.14
C THR A 80 -13.19 -15.46 5.41
N ALA A 81 -13.57 -15.49 4.11
CA ALA A 81 -14.03 -14.29 3.48
C ALA A 81 -15.03 -13.68 4.46
N ALA A 82 -14.58 -12.73 5.26
CA ALA A 82 -15.46 -11.76 5.83
C ALA A 82 -15.90 -10.97 4.61
N ALA A 83 -16.82 -11.57 3.84
CA ALA A 83 -17.57 -10.90 2.82
C ALA A 83 -18.31 -9.80 3.57
N GLY A 84 -17.68 -8.65 3.68
CA GLY A 84 -18.39 -7.43 3.95
C GLY A 84 -19.45 -7.34 2.87
N GLU A 85 -20.64 -6.90 3.22
CA GLU A 85 -21.72 -6.71 2.26
C GLU A 85 -21.20 -5.89 1.07
N VAL A 86 -21.23 -6.47 -0.14
CA VAL A 86 -20.78 -5.80 -1.35
C VAL A 86 -21.66 -4.58 -1.59
N SER A 87 -21.06 -3.41 -1.77
CA SER A 87 -21.79 -2.16 -1.95
C SER A 87 -22.69 -2.20 -3.19
N GLU A 88 -23.84 -1.53 -3.15
CA GLU A 88 -24.75 -1.46 -4.30
C GLU A 88 -24.06 -0.81 -5.52
N ASP A 89 -23.20 0.18 -5.31
CA ASP A 89 -22.42 0.79 -6.40
C ASP A 89 -21.55 -0.24 -7.13
N THR A 90 -20.88 -1.13 -6.40
CA THR A 90 -20.08 -2.22 -6.98
C THR A 90 -20.97 -3.23 -7.71
N LYS A 91 -22.12 -3.59 -7.15
CA LYS A 91 -23.11 -4.49 -7.79
C LYS A 91 -23.65 -3.89 -9.08
N ASP A 92 -23.97 -2.60 -9.09
CA ASP A 92 -24.45 -1.91 -10.29
C ASP A 92 -23.37 -1.83 -11.37
N ALA A 93 -22.13 -1.48 -11.02
CA ALA A 93 -21.00 -1.48 -11.94
C ALA A 93 -20.76 -2.88 -12.56
N LEU A 94 -20.88 -3.95 -11.78
CA LEU A 94 -20.79 -5.32 -12.28
C LEU A 94 -21.93 -5.67 -13.24
N ARG A 95 -23.17 -5.22 -12.96
CA ARG A 95 -24.32 -5.43 -13.86
C ARG A 95 -24.10 -4.74 -15.20
N ASP A 96 -23.61 -3.51 -15.18
CA ASP A 96 -23.31 -2.75 -16.39
C ASP A 96 -22.18 -3.39 -17.17
N ARG A 97 -21.08 -3.74 -16.50
CA ARG A 97 -19.95 -4.43 -17.13
C ARG A 97 -20.37 -5.78 -17.74
N ALA A 98 -21.24 -6.55 -17.08
CA ALA A 98 -21.75 -7.83 -17.57
C ALA A 98 -22.68 -7.73 -18.81
N ARG A 99 -23.23 -6.53 -19.11
CA ARG A 99 -23.96 -6.24 -20.36
C ARG A 99 -22.99 -6.04 -21.52
N GLU A 100 -21.85 -5.43 -21.26
CA GLU A 100 -20.81 -5.16 -22.25
C GLU A 100 -19.95 -6.40 -22.49
N ASP A 101 -19.52 -7.08 -21.41
CA ASP A 101 -18.70 -8.29 -21.46
C ASP A 101 -19.34 -9.44 -20.69
N ARG A 102 -19.76 -10.49 -21.43
CA ARG A 102 -20.44 -11.64 -20.86
C ARG A 102 -19.62 -12.45 -19.87
N ARG A 103 -18.29 -12.30 -19.86
CA ARG A 103 -17.40 -12.96 -18.91
C ARG A 103 -17.62 -12.48 -17.47
N TYR A 104 -18.14 -11.27 -17.28
CA TYR A 104 -18.48 -10.69 -15.96
C TYR A 104 -19.80 -11.22 -15.37
N LYS A 105 -20.59 -12.03 -16.10
CA LYS A 105 -21.87 -12.55 -15.61
C LYS A 105 -21.77 -13.34 -14.31
N PRO A 106 -20.76 -14.21 -14.08
CA PRO A 106 -20.65 -14.92 -12.80
C PRO A 106 -20.50 -13.96 -11.62
N LEU A 107 -19.60 -12.97 -11.71
CA LEU A 107 -19.39 -11.95 -10.69
C LEU A 107 -20.66 -11.12 -10.43
N SER A 108 -21.36 -10.71 -11.49
CA SER A 108 -22.60 -9.93 -11.39
C SER A 108 -23.79 -10.71 -10.79
N ARG A 109 -23.84 -12.04 -10.97
CA ARG A 109 -24.92 -12.90 -10.46
C ARG A 109 -24.70 -13.30 -9.00
N HIS A 110 -23.45 -13.45 -8.59
CA HIS A 110 -23.05 -13.97 -7.29
C HIS A 110 -21.97 -13.06 -6.67
N PRO A 111 -22.20 -11.74 -6.54
CA PRO A 111 -21.18 -10.81 -6.05
C PRO A 111 -20.74 -11.13 -4.61
N ASP A 112 -21.64 -11.69 -3.80
CA ASP A 112 -21.37 -12.00 -2.39
C ASP A 112 -20.41 -13.21 -2.20
N ASP A 113 -20.08 -13.94 -3.29
CA ASP A 113 -19.06 -15.01 -3.29
C ASP A 113 -17.63 -14.44 -3.34
N TYR A 114 -17.48 -13.10 -3.48
CA TYR A 114 -16.21 -12.42 -3.69
C TYR A 114 -16.02 -11.29 -2.66
N PRO A 115 -14.78 -11.05 -2.20
CA PRO A 115 -14.49 -9.84 -1.43
C PRO A 115 -14.65 -8.60 -2.31
N GLU A 116 -15.24 -7.54 -1.77
CA GLU A 116 -15.47 -6.30 -2.52
C GLU A 116 -14.18 -5.71 -3.12
N GLY A 117 -13.04 -5.85 -2.41
CA GLY A 117 -11.74 -5.43 -2.92
C GLY A 117 -11.38 -6.10 -4.24
N LEU A 118 -11.65 -7.40 -4.40
CA LEU A 118 -11.44 -8.13 -5.66
C LEU A 118 -12.38 -7.65 -6.77
N LEU A 119 -13.66 -7.42 -6.44
CA LEU A 119 -14.64 -6.93 -7.42
C LEU A 119 -14.26 -5.54 -7.93
N ARG A 120 -13.83 -4.64 -7.05
CA ARG A 120 -13.35 -3.32 -7.45
C ARG A 120 -12.05 -3.39 -8.27
N GLN A 121 -11.15 -4.31 -7.92
CA GLN A 121 -9.90 -4.54 -8.66
C GLN A 121 -10.20 -4.99 -10.09
N VAL A 122 -11.06 -5.98 -10.28
CA VAL A 122 -11.41 -6.50 -11.61
C VAL A 122 -12.21 -5.50 -12.45
N LEU A 123 -13.02 -4.64 -11.83
CA LEU A 123 -13.72 -3.55 -12.52
C LEU A 123 -12.76 -2.47 -13.07
N ARG A 124 -11.61 -2.29 -12.44
CA ARG A 124 -10.55 -1.36 -12.90
C ARG A 124 -9.56 -2.00 -13.86
N ASN A 125 -9.33 -3.29 -13.73
CA ASN A 125 -8.31 -4.02 -14.46
C ASN A 125 -8.84 -5.39 -14.92
N ASP A 126 -9.20 -5.50 -16.20
CA ASP A 126 -9.70 -6.72 -16.82
C ASP A 126 -8.68 -7.87 -16.81
N GLU A 127 -7.38 -7.58 -16.63
CA GLU A 127 -6.32 -8.58 -16.53
C GLU A 127 -6.52 -9.52 -15.33
N VAL A 128 -7.23 -9.07 -14.29
CA VAL A 128 -7.54 -9.81 -13.06
C VAL A 128 -8.75 -10.75 -13.21
N LEU A 129 -9.48 -10.69 -14.34
CA LEU A 129 -10.77 -11.34 -14.48
C LEU A 129 -10.70 -12.87 -14.31
N ASP A 130 -9.72 -13.52 -14.93
CA ASP A 130 -9.58 -14.98 -14.83
C ASP A 130 -9.25 -15.43 -13.41
N PHE A 131 -8.42 -14.66 -12.71
CA PHE A 131 -8.14 -14.86 -11.28
C PHE A 131 -9.42 -14.70 -10.45
N ALA A 132 -10.21 -13.65 -10.70
CA ALA A 132 -11.46 -13.41 -9.98
C ALA A 132 -12.47 -14.54 -10.24
N LEU A 133 -12.63 -14.99 -11.48
CA LEU A 133 -13.55 -16.08 -11.82
C LEU A 133 -13.20 -17.39 -11.11
N ALA A 134 -11.91 -17.68 -10.92
CA ALA A 134 -11.46 -18.89 -10.24
C ALA A 134 -11.37 -18.72 -8.70
N TYR A 135 -11.63 -17.53 -8.15
CA TYR A 135 -11.48 -17.23 -6.73
C TYR A 135 -12.32 -18.14 -5.81
N PRO A 136 -13.63 -18.34 -6.03
CA PRO A 136 -14.46 -19.15 -5.13
C PRO A 136 -13.98 -20.61 -4.99
N GLU A 137 -13.38 -21.14 -6.07
CA GLU A 137 -12.88 -22.53 -6.09
C GLU A 137 -11.51 -22.67 -5.40
N ASN A 138 -10.74 -21.57 -5.26
CA ASN A 138 -9.36 -21.61 -4.81
C ASN A 138 -9.12 -20.97 -3.45
N VAL A 139 -10.00 -20.05 -3.01
CA VAL A 139 -9.88 -19.44 -1.69
C VAL A 139 -10.03 -20.47 -0.58
N GLY A 140 -9.24 -20.33 0.48
CA GLY A 140 -9.25 -21.22 1.63
C GLY A 140 -8.58 -22.59 1.42
N LYS A 141 -8.02 -22.87 0.24
CA LYS A 141 -7.08 -23.98 0.06
C LYS A 141 -5.74 -23.64 0.70
N THR A 142 -5.01 -24.67 1.10
CA THR A 142 -3.61 -24.49 1.53
C THR A 142 -2.75 -24.23 0.30
N TRP A 143 -2.04 -23.13 0.30
CA TRP A 143 -1.08 -22.76 -0.73
C TRP A 143 0.31 -22.79 -0.13
N GLU A 144 1.22 -23.51 -0.76
CA GLU A 144 2.62 -23.52 -0.37
C GLU A 144 3.41 -22.55 -1.26
N PRO A 145 4.37 -21.81 -0.67
CA PRO A 145 5.27 -20.98 -1.45
C PRO A 145 6.01 -21.80 -2.50
N ALA A 146 5.97 -21.35 -3.74
CA ALA A 146 6.70 -21.97 -4.84
C ALA A 146 7.81 -21.04 -5.32
N ASP A 147 8.98 -21.58 -5.62
CA ASP A 147 10.12 -20.81 -6.11
C ASP A 147 9.76 -20.06 -7.39
N ILE A 148 10.21 -18.82 -7.46
CA ILE A 148 10.09 -18.03 -8.69
C ILE A 148 11.14 -18.53 -9.69
N SER A 149 10.68 -18.95 -10.86
CA SER A 149 11.60 -19.17 -11.97
C SER A 149 12.11 -17.81 -12.46
N LEU A 150 13.43 -17.60 -12.39
CA LEU A 150 14.06 -16.42 -12.97
C LEU A 150 13.95 -16.51 -14.51
N ALA A 151 12.95 -15.81 -15.05
CA ALA A 151 12.68 -15.83 -16.50
C ALA A 151 13.69 -15.00 -17.31
N ALA A 152 14.49 -14.15 -16.65
CA ALA A 152 15.49 -13.32 -17.30
C ALA A 152 16.83 -13.44 -16.56
N PRO A 153 17.93 -13.80 -17.25
CA PRO A 153 19.26 -13.81 -16.65
C PRO A 153 19.80 -12.39 -16.37
N GLU A 154 19.17 -11.36 -16.91
CA GLU A 154 19.57 -9.96 -16.75
C GLU A 154 18.31 -9.12 -16.46
N GLY A 155 18.18 -8.65 -15.22
CA GLY A 155 17.12 -7.72 -14.81
C GLY A 155 16.09 -8.30 -13.85
N MET A 156 15.14 -7.46 -13.44
CA MET A 156 14.06 -7.84 -12.54
C MET A 156 12.90 -8.49 -13.29
N SER A 157 12.52 -9.69 -12.86
CA SER A 157 11.34 -10.37 -13.40
C SER A 157 10.06 -9.71 -12.86
N HIS A 158 9.12 -9.42 -13.74
CA HIS A 158 7.80 -8.94 -13.35
C HIS A 158 6.98 -10.07 -12.73
N SER A 159 6.49 -9.86 -11.52
CA SER A 159 5.57 -10.76 -10.81
C SER A 159 4.24 -10.05 -10.59
N LEU A 160 3.14 -10.76 -10.90
CA LEU A 160 1.79 -10.24 -10.65
C LEU A 160 1.25 -10.81 -9.34
N GLN A 161 0.71 -9.94 -8.47
CA GLN A 161 0.19 -10.36 -7.16
C GLN A 161 -0.92 -11.41 -7.27
N TRP A 162 -1.71 -11.34 -8.35
CA TRP A 162 -2.83 -12.26 -8.64
C TRP A 162 -2.45 -13.50 -9.44
N GLU A 163 -1.17 -13.76 -9.64
CA GLU A 163 -0.73 -14.99 -10.30
C GLU A 163 -1.14 -16.24 -9.49
N ALA A 164 -1.69 -17.26 -10.16
CA ALA A 164 -2.29 -18.44 -9.52
C ALA A 164 -1.32 -19.20 -8.58
N ARG A 165 0.00 -19.08 -8.79
CA ARG A 165 1.03 -19.72 -7.95
C ARG A 165 1.02 -19.24 -6.50
N TRP A 166 0.55 -18.01 -6.22
CA TRP A 166 0.54 -17.40 -4.88
C TRP A 166 -0.70 -16.56 -4.59
N GLY A 167 -1.40 -16.07 -5.63
CA GLY A 167 -2.44 -15.07 -5.50
C GLY A 167 -3.61 -15.46 -4.60
N TYR A 168 -3.96 -16.74 -4.51
CA TYR A 168 -5.01 -17.23 -3.61
C TYR A 168 -4.51 -17.52 -2.20
N GLY A 169 -3.20 -17.45 -1.95
CA GLY A 169 -2.61 -17.62 -0.63
C GLY A 169 -3.08 -16.53 0.33
N ALA A 170 -3.31 -16.92 1.59
CA ALA A 170 -3.77 -16.01 2.63
C ALA A 170 -2.76 -14.88 2.89
N TYR A 171 -3.28 -13.67 3.10
CA TYR A 171 -2.53 -12.51 3.59
C TYR A 171 -3.46 -11.69 4.48
N GLY A 172 -3.34 -11.85 5.78
CA GLY A 172 -4.23 -11.29 6.78
C GLY A 172 -5.67 -11.76 6.60
N SER A 173 -6.61 -10.82 6.57
CA SER A 173 -8.02 -11.09 6.29
C SER A 173 -8.34 -11.18 4.79
N SER A 174 -7.32 -11.23 3.92
CA SER A 174 -7.44 -11.21 2.46
C SER A 174 -6.57 -12.30 1.83
N VAL A 175 -6.26 -12.16 0.56
CA VAL A 175 -5.32 -13.00 -0.19
C VAL A 175 -4.27 -12.12 -0.88
N VAL A 176 -3.13 -12.71 -1.23
CA VAL A 176 -2.03 -11.99 -1.91
C VAL A 176 -2.53 -11.30 -3.18
N GLY A 177 -3.38 -11.95 -3.97
CA GLY A 177 -3.93 -11.38 -5.21
C GLY A 177 -4.75 -10.11 -5.05
N VAL A 178 -5.22 -9.81 -3.83
CA VAL A 178 -6.02 -8.61 -3.53
C VAL A 178 -5.22 -7.57 -2.77
N SER A 179 -4.46 -7.97 -1.75
CA SER A 179 -3.79 -7.04 -0.81
C SER A 179 -2.26 -7.14 -0.84
N GLY A 180 -1.70 -7.96 -1.73
CA GLY A 180 -0.29 -8.31 -1.72
C GLY A 180 0.62 -7.46 -2.60
N CYS A 181 0.25 -6.24 -3.00
CA CYS A 181 1.11 -5.37 -3.82
C CYS A 181 2.46 -5.10 -3.16
N GLY A 182 2.50 -4.78 -1.85
CA GLY A 182 3.73 -4.57 -1.10
C GLY A 182 4.63 -5.81 -1.06
N PRO A 183 4.15 -6.97 -0.57
CA PRO A 183 4.91 -8.22 -0.61
C PRO A 183 5.40 -8.60 -2.01
N THR A 184 4.60 -8.36 -3.05
CA THR A 184 5.00 -8.68 -4.43
C THR A 184 6.11 -7.75 -4.93
N CYS A 185 6.04 -6.44 -4.62
CA CYS A 185 7.12 -5.50 -4.95
C CYS A 185 8.43 -5.87 -4.22
N LEU A 186 8.36 -6.16 -2.91
CA LEU A 186 9.55 -6.58 -2.18
C LEU A 186 10.10 -7.91 -2.69
N SER A 187 9.23 -8.87 -3.02
CA SER A 187 9.62 -10.14 -3.67
C SER A 187 10.41 -9.89 -4.95
N MET A 188 9.90 -9.04 -5.86
CA MET A 188 10.61 -8.69 -7.10
C MET A 188 11.98 -8.08 -6.82
N ALA A 189 12.09 -7.17 -5.84
CA ALA A 189 13.35 -6.55 -5.44
C ALA A 189 14.34 -7.57 -4.89
N VAL A 190 13.90 -8.44 -3.95
CA VAL A 190 14.75 -9.46 -3.34
C VAL A 190 15.22 -10.47 -4.38
N VAL A 191 14.30 -11.04 -5.15
CA VAL A 191 14.66 -12.02 -6.19
C VAL A 191 15.59 -11.41 -7.24
N GLY A 192 15.27 -10.20 -7.71
CA GLY A 192 16.05 -9.53 -8.75
C GLY A 192 17.45 -9.11 -8.30
N LEU A 193 17.62 -8.69 -7.05
CA LEU A 193 18.90 -8.20 -6.53
C LEU A 193 19.77 -9.30 -5.92
N THR A 194 19.16 -10.32 -5.29
CA THR A 194 19.89 -11.34 -4.52
C THR A 194 19.89 -12.72 -5.17
N GLY A 195 18.99 -12.98 -6.12
CA GLY A 195 18.76 -14.32 -6.69
C GLY A 195 18.03 -15.28 -5.76
N ASN A 196 17.48 -14.81 -4.62
CA ASN A 196 16.73 -15.62 -3.67
C ASN A 196 15.34 -15.93 -4.20
N THR A 197 15.20 -17.00 -4.99
CA THR A 197 13.92 -17.44 -5.60
C THR A 197 12.88 -17.90 -4.60
N GLY A 198 13.28 -18.25 -3.37
CA GLY A 198 12.38 -18.62 -2.28
C GLY A 198 11.59 -17.42 -1.71
N ALA A 199 12.06 -16.18 -1.92
CA ALA A 199 11.36 -14.97 -1.51
C ALA A 199 10.22 -14.61 -2.48
N ASN A 200 9.34 -15.57 -2.78
CA ASN A 200 8.17 -15.33 -3.64
C ASN A 200 7.10 -14.47 -2.92
N PRO A 201 6.11 -13.91 -3.64
CA PRO A 201 5.10 -13.02 -3.05
C PRO A 201 4.35 -13.62 -1.84
N LEU A 202 4.04 -14.91 -1.84
CA LEU A 202 3.36 -15.57 -0.72
C LEU A 202 4.30 -15.73 0.49
N ALA A 203 5.57 -16.08 0.28
CA ALA A 203 6.55 -16.18 1.36
C ALA A 203 6.77 -14.82 2.03
N VAL A 204 6.90 -13.75 1.24
CA VAL A 204 7.05 -12.38 1.75
C VAL A 204 5.77 -11.90 2.45
N ALA A 205 4.58 -12.24 1.93
CA ALA A 205 3.30 -11.93 2.56
C ALA A 205 3.16 -12.60 3.93
N ARG A 206 3.48 -13.89 4.03
CA ARG A 206 3.47 -14.63 5.31
C ARG A 206 4.44 -14.02 6.31
N PHE A 207 5.66 -13.72 5.89
CA PHE A 207 6.64 -13.05 6.73
C PHE A 207 6.12 -11.69 7.21
N SER A 208 5.54 -10.87 6.34
CA SER A 208 4.92 -9.59 6.70
C SER A 208 3.81 -9.75 7.74
N GLU A 209 2.95 -10.76 7.60
CA GLU A 209 1.88 -11.06 8.55
C GLU A 209 2.43 -11.53 9.90
N GLU A 210 3.43 -12.42 9.91
CA GLU A 210 4.10 -12.90 11.13
C GLU A 210 4.76 -11.77 11.92
N GLN A 211 5.27 -10.75 11.24
CA GLN A 211 5.83 -9.55 11.87
C GLN A 211 4.77 -8.52 12.30
N GLY A 212 3.49 -8.75 12.01
CA GLY A 212 2.41 -7.82 12.32
C GLY A 212 2.31 -6.63 11.37
N TRP A 213 2.88 -6.71 10.18
CA TRP A 213 2.90 -5.64 9.18
C TRP A 213 1.76 -5.74 8.14
N TYR A 214 0.80 -6.61 8.38
CA TYR A 214 -0.48 -6.57 7.70
C TYR A 214 -1.45 -5.64 8.44
N VAL A 215 -2.00 -4.65 7.75
CA VAL A 215 -2.95 -3.70 8.32
C VAL A 215 -4.34 -3.95 7.71
N PRO A 216 -5.33 -4.42 8.50
CA PRO A 216 -6.67 -4.71 7.99
C PRO A 216 -7.29 -3.51 7.28
N GLY A 217 -7.80 -3.72 6.06
CA GLY A 217 -8.43 -2.68 5.24
C GLY A 217 -7.46 -1.73 4.52
N VAL A 218 -6.17 -1.76 4.85
CA VAL A 218 -5.12 -0.94 4.21
C VAL A 218 -4.20 -1.80 3.35
N GLY A 219 -3.77 -2.95 3.87
CA GLY A 219 -2.85 -3.87 3.20
C GLY A 219 -1.53 -4.00 3.96
N THR A 220 -0.44 -3.48 3.43
CA THR A 220 0.92 -3.66 3.94
C THR A 220 1.43 -2.39 4.63
N ASP A 221 1.95 -2.54 5.86
CA ASP A 221 2.69 -1.48 6.55
C ASP A 221 4.02 -1.19 5.83
N TRP A 222 4.45 0.06 5.84
CA TRP A 222 5.72 0.50 5.24
C TRP A 222 6.95 -0.11 5.91
N GLU A 223 6.80 -0.68 7.12
CA GLU A 223 7.90 -1.37 7.80
C GLU A 223 8.37 -2.59 7.01
N LEU A 224 7.51 -3.22 6.21
CA LEU A 224 7.93 -4.24 5.27
C LEU A 224 8.98 -3.72 4.27
N MET A 225 8.88 -2.44 3.86
CA MET A 225 9.82 -1.81 2.92
C MET A 225 11.16 -1.46 3.57
N ARG A 226 11.24 -1.45 4.89
CA ARG A 226 12.43 -1.13 5.71
C ARG A 226 13.01 -2.39 6.33
N SER A 227 12.54 -2.77 7.51
CA SER A 227 13.02 -3.95 8.24
C SER A 227 12.80 -5.25 7.46
N GLY A 228 11.72 -5.34 6.67
CA GLY A 228 11.49 -6.48 5.78
C GLY A 228 12.56 -6.61 4.71
N ALA A 229 12.95 -5.52 4.08
CA ALA A 229 14.04 -5.52 3.10
C ALA A 229 15.39 -5.94 3.72
N GLU A 230 15.70 -5.44 4.92
CA GLU A 230 16.91 -5.83 5.68
C GLU A 230 16.93 -7.33 6.00
N HIS A 231 15.78 -7.89 6.41
CA HIS A 231 15.64 -9.33 6.67
C HIS A 231 16.06 -10.17 5.45
N TYR A 232 15.74 -9.71 4.25
CA TYR A 232 16.11 -10.38 2.99
C TYR A 232 17.49 -9.99 2.46
N GLY A 233 18.29 -9.23 3.23
CA GLY A 233 19.68 -8.89 2.88
C GLY A 233 19.80 -7.69 1.94
N LEU A 234 18.74 -6.88 1.80
CA LEU A 234 18.82 -5.63 1.05
C LEU A 234 19.23 -4.47 1.96
N ARG A 235 19.97 -3.53 1.43
CA ARG A 235 20.13 -2.19 2.02
C ARG A 235 19.06 -1.29 1.44
N TRP A 236 18.47 -0.46 2.26
CA TRP A 236 17.46 0.51 1.82
C TRP A 236 17.80 1.93 2.25
N GLN A 237 17.25 2.90 1.53
CA GLN A 237 17.24 4.32 1.89
C GLN A 237 15.95 4.96 1.43
N GLU A 238 15.41 5.91 2.21
CA GLU A 238 14.33 6.76 1.74
C GLU A 238 14.86 7.73 0.68
N LEU A 239 14.04 7.96 -0.36
CA LEU A 239 14.39 8.85 -1.46
C LEU A 239 13.45 10.05 -1.50
N SER A 240 14.01 11.21 -1.86
CA SER A 240 13.20 12.34 -2.30
C SER A 240 12.57 12.04 -3.67
N PRO A 241 11.38 12.61 -3.97
CA PRO A 241 10.72 12.43 -5.27
C PRO A 241 11.40 13.31 -6.35
N GLU A 242 12.68 13.05 -6.58
CA GLU A 242 13.51 13.72 -7.59
C GLU A 242 14.12 12.67 -8.52
N ALA A 243 14.10 12.94 -9.83
CA ALA A 243 14.54 11.99 -10.85
C ALA A 243 15.99 11.51 -10.62
N ASP A 244 16.88 12.42 -10.19
CA ASP A 244 18.28 12.08 -9.96
C ASP A 244 18.47 11.20 -8.72
N ALA A 245 17.59 11.28 -7.70
CA ALA A 245 17.62 10.38 -6.56
C ALA A 245 17.30 8.93 -6.99
N LEU A 246 16.27 8.76 -7.85
CA LEU A 246 15.92 7.45 -8.39
C LEU A 246 17.07 6.92 -9.29
N ARG A 247 17.59 7.75 -10.22
CA ARG A 247 18.68 7.37 -11.12
C ARG A 247 19.91 6.90 -10.35
N GLY A 248 20.28 7.61 -9.27
CA GLY A 248 21.44 7.24 -8.46
C GLY A 248 21.36 5.82 -7.88
N VAL A 249 20.17 5.36 -7.49
CA VAL A 249 19.95 3.98 -7.03
C VAL A 249 20.01 2.99 -8.20
N LEU A 250 19.38 3.33 -9.33
CA LEU A 250 19.32 2.47 -10.51
C LEU A 250 20.72 2.32 -11.15
N ASP A 251 21.52 3.38 -11.20
CA ASP A 251 22.92 3.37 -11.68
C ASP A 251 23.84 2.53 -10.79
N ALA A 252 23.51 2.41 -9.49
CA ALA A 252 24.19 1.53 -8.56
C ALA A 252 23.76 0.04 -8.69
N GLY A 253 22.95 -0.30 -9.70
CA GLY A 253 22.44 -1.65 -9.93
C GLY A 253 21.27 -2.03 -9.00
N GLY A 254 20.64 -1.04 -8.36
CA GLY A 254 19.52 -1.21 -7.44
C GLY A 254 18.16 -1.11 -8.12
N CYS A 255 17.11 -1.01 -7.28
CA CYS A 255 15.74 -0.72 -7.71
C CYS A 255 15.06 0.21 -6.70
N VAL A 256 13.88 0.72 -7.06
CA VAL A 256 13.09 1.59 -6.19
C VAL A 256 11.69 1.00 -6.04
N ILE A 257 11.18 0.91 -4.80
CA ILE A 257 9.75 0.67 -4.56
C ILE A 257 9.11 2.01 -4.19
N ALA A 258 7.96 2.28 -4.80
CA ALA A 258 7.17 3.46 -4.55
C ALA A 258 5.81 3.09 -3.94
N SER A 259 5.42 3.75 -2.85
CA SER A 259 4.03 3.81 -2.40
C SER A 259 3.32 4.91 -3.18
N MET A 260 2.16 4.59 -3.74
CA MET A 260 1.42 5.45 -4.66
C MET A 260 0.18 6.03 -4.01
N LEU A 261 -0.03 7.33 -4.21
CA LEU A 261 -1.30 8.02 -3.95
C LEU A 261 -2.36 7.61 -4.98
N PRO A 262 -3.66 7.93 -4.74
CA PRO A 262 -4.70 7.77 -5.75
C PRO A 262 -4.35 8.46 -7.07
N GLY A 263 -4.48 7.72 -8.18
CA GLY A 263 -4.10 8.17 -9.51
C GLY A 263 -4.25 7.07 -10.56
N ASP A 264 -3.28 6.98 -11.46
CA ASP A 264 -3.29 6.01 -12.57
C ASP A 264 -3.22 4.57 -12.09
N PHE A 265 -2.48 4.31 -11.00
CA PHE A 265 -2.22 2.97 -10.49
C PHE A 265 -3.28 2.47 -9.51
N THR A 266 -3.95 3.37 -8.79
CA THR A 266 -4.86 3.00 -7.70
C THR A 266 -5.91 4.07 -7.42
N ALA A 267 -7.01 3.67 -6.77
CA ALA A 267 -8.00 4.60 -6.23
C ALA A 267 -7.77 4.93 -4.74
N SER A 268 -6.90 4.17 -4.05
CA SER A 268 -6.66 4.32 -2.60
C SER A 268 -5.17 4.41 -2.29
N GLY A 269 -4.46 3.31 -2.35
CA GLY A 269 -3.02 3.17 -2.15
C GLY A 269 -2.52 1.96 -2.92
N HIS A 270 -1.24 1.96 -3.31
CA HIS A 270 -0.63 0.87 -4.06
C HIS A 270 0.88 0.90 -3.91
N PHE A 271 1.54 -0.20 -4.24
CA PHE A 271 2.99 -0.26 -4.39
C PHE A 271 3.34 -0.66 -5.81
N ILE A 272 4.35 0.00 -6.38
CA ILE A 272 4.97 -0.35 -7.65
C ILE A 272 6.48 -0.46 -7.50
N LEU A 273 7.15 -1.18 -8.40
CA LEU A 273 8.59 -1.25 -8.46
C LEU A 273 9.10 -0.51 -9.70
N ILE A 274 10.17 0.26 -9.55
CA ILE A 274 10.89 0.93 -10.63
C ILE A 274 12.23 0.23 -10.79
N SER A 275 12.45 -0.41 -11.95
CA SER A 275 13.57 -1.31 -12.19
C SER A 275 14.68 -0.74 -13.05
N ALA A 276 14.40 0.28 -13.84
CA ALA A 276 15.32 0.90 -14.78
C ALA A 276 14.87 2.30 -15.19
N TYR A 277 15.67 3.00 -15.96
CA TYR A 277 15.25 4.22 -16.65
C TYR A 277 15.82 4.28 -18.07
N THR A 278 15.17 5.05 -18.92
CA THR A 278 15.53 5.36 -20.28
C THR A 278 15.45 6.88 -20.50
N PRO A 279 15.87 7.41 -21.65
CA PRO A 279 15.64 8.82 -21.97
C PRO A 279 14.17 9.25 -21.90
N GLU A 280 13.23 8.32 -22.16
CA GLU A 280 11.78 8.56 -22.18
C GLU A 280 11.15 8.50 -20.79
N GLY A 281 11.83 7.92 -19.77
CA GLY A 281 11.31 7.82 -18.41
C GLY A 281 11.77 6.61 -17.63
N PHE A 282 10.98 6.21 -16.64
CA PHE A 282 11.28 5.15 -15.69
C PHE A 282 10.47 3.89 -16.00
N GLN A 283 11.13 2.74 -16.04
CA GLN A 283 10.48 1.43 -16.23
C GLN A 283 9.79 1.02 -14.93
N VAL A 284 8.48 0.97 -14.98
CA VAL A 284 7.63 0.48 -13.88
C VAL A 284 7.33 -0.99 -14.06
N LEU A 285 7.32 -1.74 -12.97
CA LEU A 285 6.75 -3.07 -12.82
C LEU A 285 5.63 -2.98 -11.79
N ASP A 286 4.39 -2.97 -12.27
CA ASP A 286 3.19 -2.91 -11.43
C ASP A 286 2.76 -4.33 -11.04
N PRO A 287 2.73 -4.72 -9.76
CA PRO A 287 2.31 -6.05 -9.35
C PRO A 287 0.84 -6.36 -9.66
N ASN A 288 0.04 -5.36 -10.01
CA ASN A 288 -1.38 -5.54 -10.33
C ASN A 288 -1.69 -5.46 -11.83
N SER A 289 -0.79 -4.97 -12.68
CA SER A 289 -1.09 -4.73 -14.09
C SER A 289 0.10 -4.93 -15.02
N VAL A 290 -0.11 -5.70 -16.07
CA VAL A 290 0.83 -5.84 -17.18
C VAL A 290 0.83 -4.56 -18.01
N SER A 291 -0.34 -3.99 -18.29
CA SER A 291 -0.49 -2.82 -19.16
C SER A 291 0.09 -1.53 -18.55
N LEU A 292 0.11 -1.42 -17.22
CA LEU A 292 0.76 -0.31 -16.50
C LEU A 292 2.27 -0.54 -16.29
N SER A 293 2.75 -1.78 -16.50
CA SER A 293 4.17 -2.16 -16.40
C SER A 293 4.94 -1.74 -17.65
N ARG A 294 5.22 -0.46 -17.76
CA ARG A 294 5.85 0.18 -18.92
C ARG A 294 6.73 1.34 -18.49
N VAL A 295 7.38 1.99 -19.45
CA VAL A 295 8.08 3.26 -19.21
C VAL A 295 7.06 4.38 -18.99
N TRP A 296 7.28 5.16 -17.93
CA TRP A 296 6.48 6.31 -17.54
C TRP A 296 7.36 7.56 -17.47
N GLU A 297 6.87 8.68 -17.96
CA GLU A 297 7.52 9.97 -17.76
C GLU A 297 7.59 10.31 -16.26
N PHE A 298 8.70 10.89 -15.81
CA PHE A 298 8.92 11.17 -14.39
C PHE A 298 7.84 12.08 -13.79
N ASP A 299 7.44 13.13 -14.50
CA ASP A 299 6.46 14.10 -13.99
C ASP A 299 5.08 13.48 -13.77
N ALA A 300 4.71 12.47 -14.58
CA ALA A 300 3.50 11.70 -14.38
C ALA A 300 3.57 10.83 -13.11
N LEU A 301 4.72 10.24 -12.82
CA LEU A 301 4.94 9.45 -11.60
C LEU A 301 5.05 10.33 -10.36
N LYS A 302 5.84 11.42 -10.45
CA LYS A 302 6.18 12.30 -9.32
C LYS A 302 4.96 12.78 -8.56
N SER A 303 3.91 13.16 -9.26
CA SER A 303 2.67 13.67 -8.66
C SER A 303 1.88 12.63 -7.86
N GLN A 304 2.21 11.33 -8.02
CA GLN A 304 1.52 10.20 -7.42
C GLN A 304 2.37 9.50 -6.34
N PHE A 305 3.58 9.94 -6.04
CA PHE A 305 4.40 9.33 -5.00
C PHE A 305 3.94 9.77 -3.61
N ALA A 306 3.70 8.77 -2.73
CA ALA A 306 3.52 8.98 -1.30
C ALA A 306 4.86 8.80 -0.55
N ALA A 307 5.64 7.77 -0.91
CA ALA A 307 6.95 7.47 -0.36
C ALA A 307 7.78 6.65 -1.34
N LEU A 308 9.10 6.69 -1.21
CA LEU A 308 10.05 6.02 -2.09
C LEU A 308 11.16 5.38 -1.27
N TRP A 309 11.49 4.12 -1.58
CA TRP A 309 12.62 3.39 -1.01
C TRP A 309 13.51 2.85 -2.12
N GLY A 310 14.78 3.23 -2.07
CA GLY A 310 15.82 2.69 -2.96
C GLY A 310 16.49 1.49 -2.31
N TYR A 311 16.74 0.42 -3.09
CA TYR A 311 17.34 -0.82 -2.63
C TYR A 311 18.60 -1.16 -3.40
N THR A 312 19.62 -1.67 -2.70
CA THR A 312 20.83 -2.24 -3.26
C THR A 312 21.24 -3.48 -2.46
N VAL A 313 22.09 -4.30 -3.04
CA VAL A 313 22.83 -5.34 -2.31
C VAL A 313 24.12 -4.79 -1.73
N SER A 314 24.68 -5.49 -0.75
CA SER A 314 25.94 -5.14 -0.07
C SER A 314 27.16 -5.32 -0.96
#